data_d45100a92eabbf242e4f937ef0d9a4d5
#
_entry.id   d45100a92eabbf242e4f937ef0d9a4d5
#
_cell.length_a   1.000
_cell.length_b   1.000
_cell.length_c   1.000
_cell.angle_alpha   90.00
_cell.angle_beta   90.00
_cell.angle_gamma   90.00
#
_symmetry.space_group_name_H-M   'P 1'
#
loop_
_entity.id
_entity.type
_entity.pdbx_description
1 polymer ?
#
loop_
_entity_poly.entity_id
_entity_poly.type
_entity_poly.pdbx_seq_one_letter_code
_entity_poly.pdbx_strand_id
1 'polypeptide(L)'
;MIDYTEGSGKQYHTGVGPGDIGKYVILPGDPKRCSKIAAHFEDAKLVADSREYVTYTGTIDGVKVSVTSTGIGGPSAAIAIDELSKCGAHTFIRVGTCGGMQEDVCGGDIVIANGAIRMEGTSREFAPIEYPAVPDVNVMNALIAAADEAGTKYHVGVVQCKDSFFGQHEPETMPVSYELTDKWQAWLRMGCLASEMESAALFIAGSFLRVRVGSCFLVVANQERAKKGLINRQAHDTELAISTAVDAIRILIKEDDNR
;
A
#
# COMPACT_ATOMS: atom_id res chain seq x y z
N MET A 1 6.86 -29.96 -0.20
CA MET A 1 6.35 -28.63 -0.57
C MET A 1 6.22 -28.61 -2.09
N ILE A 2 5.09 -28.14 -2.63
CA ILE A 2 4.94 -28.05 -4.09
C ILE A 2 5.86 -26.95 -4.61
N ASP A 3 6.65 -27.25 -5.63
CA ASP A 3 7.48 -26.24 -6.30
C ASP A 3 6.66 -25.55 -7.39
N TYR A 4 6.16 -24.36 -7.07
CA TYR A 4 5.43 -23.52 -8.03
C TYR A 4 6.36 -22.78 -9.01
N THR A 5 7.69 -22.88 -8.86
CA THR A 5 8.65 -22.27 -9.79
C THR A 5 8.81 -23.08 -11.08
N GLU A 6 8.25 -24.30 -11.13
CA GLU A 6 8.39 -25.23 -12.26
C GLU A 6 9.87 -25.47 -12.66
N GLY A 7 10.77 -25.40 -11.69
CA GLY A 7 12.21 -25.54 -11.92
C GLY A 7 12.91 -24.33 -12.54
N SER A 8 12.18 -23.23 -12.81
CA SER A 8 12.77 -22.00 -13.37
C SER A 8 13.55 -21.18 -12.34
N GLY A 9 13.33 -21.44 -11.05
CA GLY A 9 13.83 -20.61 -9.93
C GLY A 9 13.12 -19.25 -9.80
N LYS A 10 12.10 -18.99 -10.63
CA LYS A 10 11.30 -17.76 -10.58
C LYS A 10 9.93 -18.02 -9.98
N GLN A 11 9.41 -17.06 -9.24
CA GLN A 11 8.09 -17.13 -8.64
C GLN A 11 7.01 -17.16 -9.71
N TYR A 12 5.96 -17.96 -9.48
CA TYR A 12 4.95 -18.28 -10.49
C TYR A 12 4.15 -17.06 -10.97
N HIS A 13 3.78 -16.15 -10.05
CA HIS A 13 2.96 -14.99 -10.41
C HIS A 13 3.81 -13.78 -10.77
N THR A 14 4.76 -13.42 -9.94
CA THR A 14 5.56 -12.21 -10.11
C THR A 14 6.69 -12.35 -11.13
N GLY A 15 7.08 -13.58 -11.47
CA GLY A 15 8.13 -13.85 -12.45
C GLY A 15 9.54 -13.44 -12.00
N VAL A 16 9.74 -13.07 -10.73
CA VAL A 16 11.04 -12.73 -10.17
C VAL A 16 11.66 -13.90 -9.41
N GLY A 17 12.97 -13.93 -9.30
CA GLY A 17 13.75 -14.91 -8.53
C GLY A 17 14.69 -14.26 -7.53
N PRO A 18 15.39 -15.09 -6.70
CA PRO A 18 16.42 -14.61 -5.80
C PRO A 18 17.49 -13.82 -6.55
N GLY A 19 17.81 -12.62 -6.08
CA GLY A 19 18.79 -11.72 -6.71
C GLY A 19 18.21 -10.74 -7.74
N ASP A 20 16.99 -10.96 -8.24
CA ASP A 20 16.35 -10.03 -9.18
C ASP A 20 15.89 -8.73 -8.50
N ILE A 21 15.54 -8.80 -7.21
CA ILE A 21 14.95 -7.69 -6.46
C ILE A 21 15.82 -7.25 -5.28
N GLY A 22 15.56 -6.05 -4.78
CA GLY A 22 16.16 -5.49 -3.58
C GLY A 22 15.46 -5.91 -2.29
N LYS A 23 16.05 -5.55 -1.14
CA LYS A 23 15.49 -5.78 0.20
C LYS A 23 14.28 -4.89 0.47
N TYR A 24 14.23 -3.70 -0.13
CA TYR A 24 13.16 -2.71 0.01
C TYR A 24 12.34 -2.70 -1.28
N VAL A 25 11.03 -2.80 -1.15
CA VAL A 25 10.12 -2.84 -2.31
C VAL A 25 8.97 -1.86 -2.13
N ILE A 26 8.76 -1.02 -3.13
CA ILE A 26 7.55 -0.18 -3.23
C ILE A 26 6.47 -0.95 -3.97
N LEU A 27 5.24 -0.92 -3.43
CA LEU A 27 4.10 -1.66 -3.95
C LEU A 27 2.99 -0.71 -4.42
N PRO A 28 3.00 -0.21 -5.67
CA PRO A 28 1.83 0.44 -6.27
C PRO A 28 0.79 -0.58 -6.70
N GLY A 29 -0.49 -0.19 -6.79
CA GLY A 29 -1.53 -1.03 -7.38
C GLY A 29 -1.41 -1.09 -8.91
N ASP A 30 -1.33 0.07 -9.55
CA ASP A 30 -1.30 0.22 -11.01
C ASP A 30 0.10 -0.08 -11.59
N PRO A 31 0.23 -1.06 -12.52
CA PRO A 31 1.49 -1.36 -13.22
C PRO A 31 2.15 -0.13 -13.88
N LYS A 32 1.35 0.81 -14.37
CA LYS A 32 1.85 2.04 -15.01
C LYS A 32 2.60 2.97 -14.06
N ARG A 33 2.40 2.82 -12.74
CA ARG A 33 3.18 3.58 -11.74
C ARG A 33 4.58 3.03 -11.52
N CYS A 34 4.84 1.77 -11.87
CA CYS A 34 6.16 1.16 -11.65
C CYS A 34 7.28 1.92 -12.35
N SER A 35 7.09 2.33 -13.62
CA SER A 35 8.08 3.12 -14.35
C SER A 35 8.28 4.51 -13.75
N LYS A 36 7.21 5.15 -13.24
CA LYS A 36 7.30 6.46 -12.57
C LYS A 36 8.09 6.37 -11.27
N ILE A 37 7.82 5.33 -10.45
CA ILE A 37 8.56 5.08 -9.20
C ILE A 37 10.01 4.72 -9.52
N ALA A 38 10.25 3.88 -10.51
CA ALA A 38 11.59 3.48 -10.94
C ALA A 38 12.44 4.65 -11.45
N ALA A 39 11.81 5.72 -11.94
CA ALA A 39 12.52 6.94 -12.34
C ALA A 39 13.22 7.66 -11.17
N HIS A 40 12.88 7.35 -9.92
CA HIS A 40 13.58 7.83 -8.71
C HIS A 40 14.76 6.95 -8.30
N PHE A 41 14.99 5.82 -8.97
CA PHE A 41 16.10 4.90 -8.70
C PHE A 41 17.25 5.14 -9.67
N GLU A 42 18.46 4.90 -9.22
CA GLU A 42 19.63 4.86 -10.07
C GLU A 42 19.67 3.52 -10.82
N ASP A 43 20.05 3.54 -12.11
CA ASP A 43 20.21 2.37 -12.98
C ASP A 43 19.01 1.41 -13.02
N ALA A 44 17.80 1.93 -12.88
CA ALA A 44 16.58 1.14 -12.85
C ALA A 44 16.35 0.37 -14.16
N LYS A 45 16.02 -0.91 -14.04
CA LYS A 45 15.73 -1.80 -15.17
C LYS A 45 14.44 -2.59 -14.89
N LEU A 46 13.65 -2.83 -15.96
CA LEU A 46 12.56 -3.78 -15.93
C LEU A 46 13.14 -5.20 -15.76
N VAL A 47 12.74 -5.91 -14.71
CA VAL A 47 13.21 -7.28 -14.41
C VAL A 47 12.14 -8.34 -14.62
N ALA A 48 10.88 -7.97 -14.50
CA ALA A 48 9.73 -8.87 -14.77
C ALA A 48 8.50 -8.06 -15.19
N ASP A 49 7.72 -8.66 -16.08
CA ASP A 49 6.40 -8.19 -16.51
C ASP A 49 5.52 -9.43 -16.66
N SER A 50 4.73 -9.72 -15.63
CA SER A 50 3.92 -10.93 -15.54
C SER A 50 2.57 -10.61 -14.90
N ARG A 51 1.49 -10.83 -15.62
CA ARG A 51 0.12 -10.53 -15.18
C ARG A 51 -0.02 -9.05 -14.76
N GLU A 52 -0.55 -8.79 -13.56
CA GLU A 52 -0.60 -7.47 -12.92
C GLU A 52 0.73 -7.05 -12.25
N TYR A 53 1.72 -7.91 -12.21
CA TYR A 53 3.01 -7.68 -11.53
C TYR A 53 4.08 -7.21 -12.51
N VAL A 54 4.36 -5.93 -12.49
CA VAL A 54 5.47 -5.32 -13.24
C VAL A 54 6.54 -4.90 -12.24
N THR A 55 7.76 -5.42 -12.41
CA THR A 55 8.87 -5.19 -11.47
C THR A 55 10.02 -4.47 -12.12
N TYR A 56 10.44 -3.36 -11.52
CA TYR A 56 11.71 -2.68 -11.82
C TYR A 56 12.64 -2.78 -10.61
N THR A 57 13.92 -2.90 -10.87
CA THR A 57 14.97 -2.90 -9.84
C THR A 57 16.07 -1.92 -10.22
N GLY A 58 16.53 -1.15 -9.27
CA GLY A 58 17.64 -0.20 -9.36
C GLY A 58 18.28 -0.02 -7.98
N THR A 59 18.86 1.17 -7.74
CA THR A 59 19.46 1.48 -6.44
C THR A 59 18.98 2.83 -5.90
N ILE A 60 18.99 2.97 -4.58
CA ILE A 60 18.89 4.23 -3.84
C ILE A 60 20.06 4.27 -2.86
N ASP A 61 20.88 5.31 -2.92
CA ASP A 61 22.08 5.47 -2.09
C ASP A 61 23.00 4.22 -2.13
N GLY A 62 23.11 3.60 -3.33
CA GLY A 62 23.92 2.39 -3.55
C GLY A 62 23.27 1.06 -3.06
N VAL A 63 22.11 1.10 -2.42
CA VAL A 63 21.37 -0.07 -1.95
C VAL A 63 20.34 -0.51 -2.98
N LYS A 64 20.29 -1.82 -3.30
CA LYS A 64 19.32 -2.37 -4.24
C LYS A 64 17.90 -2.24 -3.72
N VAL A 65 17.04 -1.60 -4.53
CA VAL A 65 15.62 -1.39 -4.25
C VAL A 65 14.79 -1.83 -5.44
N SER A 66 13.52 -2.14 -5.20
CA SER A 66 12.61 -2.53 -6.27
C SER A 66 11.25 -1.85 -6.14
N VAL A 67 10.53 -1.84 -7.22
CA VAL A 67 9.10 -1.55 -7.27
C VAL A 67 8.40 -2.68 -7.98
N THR A 68 7.30 -3.18 -7.40
CA THR A 68 6.45 -4.23 -8.02
C THR A 68 4.99 -3.83 -7.88
N SER A 69 4.25 -3.79 -8.98
CA SER A 69 2.80 -3.57 -8.92
C SER A 69 2.08 -4.77 -8.32
N THR A 70 0.94 -4.51 -7.70
CA THR A 70 0.13 -5.56 -7.03
C THR A 70 -1.21 -5.82 -7.72
N GLY A 71 -1.61 -4.99 -8.69
CA GLY A 71 -3.01 -4.94 -9.08
C GLY A 71 -3.88 -4.35 -7.98
N ILE A 72 -5.17 -4.67 -7.98
CA ILE A 72 -6.17 -4.18 -7.03
C ILE A 72 -6.60 -5.32 -6.11
N GLY A 73 -6.64 -5.04 -4.81
CA GLY A 73 -7.25 -5.90 -3.81
C GLY A 73 -6.28 -6.81 -3.04
N GLY A 74 -6.79 -7.32 -1.93
CA GLY A 74 -6.04 -8.15 -0.98
C GLY A 74 -5.39 -9.39 -1.58
N PRO A 75 -6.09 -10.22 -2.39
CA PRO A 75 -5.54 -11.46 -2.92
C PRO A 75 -4.26 -11.26 -3.72
N SER A 76 -4.27 -10.34 -4.68
CA SER A 76 -3.08 -10.10 -5.52
C SER A 76 -1.94 -9.43 -4.73
N ALA A 77 -2.26 -8.53 -3.81
CA ALA A 77 -1.27 -7.91 -2.93
C ALA A 77 -0.60 -8.95 -2.00
N ALA A 78 -1.37 -9.90 -1.47
CA ALA A 78 -0.86 -10.97 -0.63
C ALA A 78 0.05 -11.94 -1.40
N ILE A 79 -0.27 -12.27 -2.64
CA ILE A 79 0.61 -13.05 -3.52
C ILE A 79 1.93 -12.31 -3.75
N ALA A 80 1.88 -11.01 -4.06
CA ALA A 80 3.07 -10.21 -4.29
C ALA A 80 4.01 -10.24 -3.08
N ILE A 81 3.53 -9.91 -1.88
CA ILE A 81 4.38 -9.84 -0.69
C ILE A 81 4.96 -11.22 -0.32
N ASP A 82 4.18 -12.31 -0.49
CA ASP A 82 4.65 -13.66 -0.21
C ASP A 82 5.78 -14.07 -1.16
N GLU A 83 5.60 -13.89 -2.47
CA GLU A 83 6.60 -14.26 -3.46
C GLU A 83 7.86 -13.39 -3.40
N LEU A 84 7.70 -12.08 -3.21
CA LEU A 84 8.82 -11.14 -3.09
C LEU A 84 9.64 -11.40 -1.80
N SER A 85 8.97 -11.77 -0.69
CA SER A 85 9.67 -12.13 0.55
C SER A 85 10.53 -13.38 0.37
N LYS A 86 10.06 -14.39 -0.38
CA LYS A 86 10.84 -15.58 -0.75
C LYS A 86 12.07 -15.26 -1.62
N CYS A 87 12.04 -14.14 -2.32
CA CYS A 87 13.16 -13.63 -3.13
C CYS A 87 14.11 -12.71 -2.34
N GLY A 88 13.89 -12.52 -1.02
CA GLY A 88 14.77 -11.78 -0.13
C GLY A 88 14.34 -10.35 0.20
N ALA A 89 13.17 -9.90 -0.26
CA ALA A 89 12.59 -8.64 0.19
C ALA A 89 12.09 -8.75 1.64
N HIS A 90 12.33 -7.72 2.46
CA HIS A 90 11.92 -7.72 3.85
C HIS A 90 11.26 -6.41 4.31
N THR A 91 11.23 -5.38 3.47
CA THR A 91 10.60 -4.10 3.77
C THR A 91 9.77 -3.63 2.59
N PHE A 92 8.50 -3.37 2.86
CA PHE A 92 7.53 -3.05 1.83
C PHE A 92 6.83 -1.74 2.17
N ILE A 93 6.71 -0.84 1.18
CA ILE A 93 5.91 0.38 1.30
C ILE A 93 4.85 0.37 0.20
N ARG A 94 3.59 0.26 0.60
CA ARG A 94 2.50 0.46 -0.33
C ARG A 94 2.32 1.94 -0.65
N VAL A 95 2.33 2.25 -1.94
CA VAL A 95 1.99 3.58 -2.47
C VAL A 95 0.70 3.49 -3.26
N GLY A 96 -0.36 4.05 -2.70
CA GLY A 96 -1.69 3.96 -3.28
C GLY A 96 -2.40 5.28 -3.46
N THR A 97 -3.68 5.15 -3.79
CA THR A 97 -4.67 6.23 -3.74
C THR A 97 -5.78 5.83 -2.79
N CYS A 98 -6.43 6.80 -2.17
CA CYS A 98 -7.55 6.57 -1.27
C CYS A 98 -8.65 7.61 -1.45
N GLY A 99 -9.83 7.29 -0.96
CA GLY A 99 -10.91 8.26 -0.76
C GLY A 99 -10.88 8.79 0.67
N GLY A 100 -10.85 10.12 0.87
CA GLY A 100 -10.93 10.72 2.19
C GLY A 100 -12.29 10.47 2.86
N MET A 101 -12.30 10.32 4.18
CA MET A 101 -13.49 10.07 4.99
C MET A 101 -13.78 11.19 6.00
N GLN A 102 -12.76 11.80 6.61
CA GLN A 102 -12.94 12.93 7.52
C GLN A 102 -12.90 14.27 6.77
N GLU A 103 -13.60 15.29 7.27
CA GLU A 103 -13.76 16.57 6.56
C GLU A 103 -12.45 17.33 6.31
N ASP A 104 -11.46 17.15 7.17
CA ASP A 104 -10.14 17.77 7.08
C ASP A 104 -9.19 17.02 6.12
N VAL A 105 -9.55 15.80 5.69
CA VAL A 105 -8.79 14.98 4.74
C VAL A 105 -9.22 15.34 3.32
N CYS A 106 -8.43 16.18 2.66
CA CYS A 106 -8.78 16.78 1.37
C CYS A 106 -8.05 16.11 0.19
N GLY A 107 -8.62 16.21 -1.00
CA GLY A 107 -7.95 15.77 -2.22
C GLY A 107 -6.60 16.48 -2.40
N GLY A 108 -5.54 15.70 -2.58
CA GLY A 108 -4.16 16.14 -2.64
C GLY A 108 -3.36 15.96 -1.35
N ASP A 109 -4.02 15.73 -0.21
CA ASP A 109 -3.33 15.41 1.05
C ASP A 109 -2.75 13.98 0.99
N ILE A 110 -1.77 13.70 1.86
CA ILE A 110 -1.23 12.35 2.07
C ILE A 110 -1.89 11.72 3.30
N VAL A 111 -2.23 10.43 3.23
CA VAL A 111 -2.62 9.62 4.38
C VAL A 111 -1.58 8.55 4.61
N ILE A 112 -1.05 8.47 5.84
CA ILE A 112 -0.16 7.42 6.32
C ILE A 112 -0.96 6.53 7.26
N ALA A 113 -1.06 5.23 6.95
CA ALA A 113 -1.86 4.32 7.75
C ALA A 113 -1.12 3.89 9.02
N ASN A 114 -1.75 4.06 10.19
CA ASN A 114 -1.29 3.48 11.47
C ASN A 114 -2.06 2.22 11.87
N GLY A 115 -3.03 1.82 11.05
CA GLY A 115 -3.84 0.62 11.18
C GLY A 115 -4.84 0.53 10.04
N ALA A 116 -5.36 -0.66 9.78
CA ALA A 116 -6.36 -0.88 8.75
C ALA A 116 -7.54 -1.69 9.28
N ILE A 117 -8.76 -1.24 8.95
CA ILE A 117 -9.98 -1.98 9.22
C ILE A 117 -10.05 -3.18 8.27
N ARG A 118 -10.14 -4.39 8.82
CA ARG A 118 -10.16 -5.66 8.09
C ARG A 118 -11.56 -5.97 7.55
N MET A 119 -12.04 -5.15 6.59
CA MET A 119 -13.34 -5.33 5.94
C MET A 119 -13.19 -6.07 4.60
N GLU A 120 -12.21 -6.95 4.49
CA GLU A 120 -11.87 -7.76 3.32
C GLU A 120 -11.66 -9.24 3.73
N GLY A 121 -11.64 -10.14 2.74
CA GLY A 121 -11.57 -11.58 2.99
C GLY A 121 -10.14 -12.09 3.18
N THR A 122 -9.17 -11.55 2.47
CA THR A 122 -7.80 -12.09 2.39
C THR A 122 -7.12 -12.17 3.76
N SER A 123 -7.15 -11.10 4.56
CA SER A 123 -6.50 -11.10 5.86
C SER A 123 -7.10 -12.12 6.84
N ARG A 124 -8.36 -12.50 6.63
CA ARG A 124 -9.05 -13.50 7.47
C ARG A 124 -8.54 -14.92 7.23
N GLU A 125 -7.99 -15.19 6.05
CA GLU A 125 -7.35 -16.48 5.74
C GLU A 125 -5.95 -16.61 6.35
N PHE A 126 -5.30 -15.47 6.66
CA PHE A 126 -3.99 -15.45 7.32
C PHE A 126 -4.09 -15.47 8.85
N ALA A 127 -5.06 -14.76 9.44
CA ALA A 127 -5.14 -14.60 10.89
C ALA A 127 -6.58 -14.40 11.37
N PRO A 128 -6.92 -14.82 12.63
CA PRO A 128 -8.19 -14.50 13.26
C PRO A 128 -8.50 -12.99 13.19
N ILE A 129 -9.79 -12.65 13.15
CA ILE A 129 -10.23 -11.24 12.96
C ILE A 129 -9.77 -10.32 14.10
N GLU A 130 -9.56 -10.87 15.28
CA GLU A 130 -9.10 -10.16 16.47
C GLU A 130 -7.63 -9.72 16.38
N TYR A 131 -6.83 -10.34 15.50
CA TYR A 131 -5.45 -9.91 15.28
C TYR A 131 -5.44 -8.58 14.52
N PRO A 132 -4.83 -7.51 15.07
CA PRO A 132 -4.89 -6.18 14.48
C PRO A 132 -4.06 -6.08 13.20
N ALA A 133 -4.61 -5.44 12.18
CA ALA A 133 -3.85 -5.06 10.98
C ALA A 133 -3.13 -3.73 11.22
N VAL A 134 -1.87 -3.79 11.60
CA VAL A 134 -1.02 -2.63 11.91
C VAL A 134 0.26 -2.63 11.08
N PRO A 135 0.77 -1.45 10.69
CA PRO A 135 2.06 -1.35 10.00
C PRO A 135 3.23 -1.62 10.94
N ASP A 136 4.40 -1.84 10.36
CA ASP A 136 5.66 -1.76 11.09
C ASP A 136 5.93 -0.32 11.54
N VAL A 137 6.28 -0.16 12.81
CA VAL A 137 6.45 1.17 13.43
C VAL A 137 7.61 1.96 12.82
N ASN A 138 8.71 1.30 12.42
CA ASN A 138 9.86 2.00 11.83
C ASN A 138 9.49 2.49 10.41
N VAL A 139 8.78 1.67 9.64
CA VAL A 139 8.32 2.07 8.29
C VAL A 139 7.33 3.22 8.38
N MET A 140 6.39 3.17 9.32
CA MET A 140 5.45 4.28 9.54
C MET A 140 6.17 5.56 9.94
N ASN A 141 7.12 5.50 10.88
CA ASN A 141 7.89 6.66 11.32
C ASN A 141 8.76 7.23 10.18
N ALA A 142 9.36 6.40 9.35
CA ALA A 142 10.11 6.86 8.18
C ALA A 142 9.21 7.60 7.16
N LEU A 143 7.98 7.12 6.94
CA LEU A 143 6.99 7.82 6.10
C LEU A 143 6.59 9.17 6.69
N ILE A 144 6.40 9.27 8.01
CA ILE A 144 6.10 10.52 8.71
C ILE A 144 7.26 11.49 8.57
N ALA A 145 8.49 11.05 8.84
CA ALA A 145 9.68 11.89 8.74
C ALA A 145 9.89 12.41 7.31
N ALA A 146 9.70 11.56 6.30
CA ALA A 146 9.79 11.97 4.91
C ALA A 146 8.73 13.03 4.53
N ALA A 147 7.49 12.88 5.04
CA ALA A 147 6.43 13.86 4.80
C ALA A 147 6.72 15.20 5.51
N ASP A 148 7.27 15.16 6.73
CA ASP A 148 7.69 16.35 7.49
C ASP A 148 8.83 17.10 6.79
N GLU A 149 9.87 16.38 6.33
CA GLU A 149 11.01 16.96 5.63
C GLU A 149 10.58 17.62 4.29
N ALA A 150 9.61 17.04 3.60
CA ALA A 150 9.03 17.60 2.38
C ALA A 150 8.07 18.78 2.64
N GLY A 151 7.70 19.06 3.89
CA GLY A 151 6.66 20.05 4.24
C GLY A 151 5.28 19.72 3.68
N THR A 152 5.01 18.45 3.51
CA THR A 152 3.76 17.95 2.90
C THR A 152 2.63 17.92 3.94
N LYS A 153 1.42 18.33 3.53
CA LYS A 153 0.25 18.12 4.37
C LYS A 153 -0.12 16.63 4.39
N TYR A 154 -0.06 16.02 5.57
CA TYR A 154 -0.40 14.62 5.75
C TYR A 154 -1.27 14.38 6.99
N HIS A 155 -1.87 13.20 7.03
CA HIS A 155 -2.68 12.70 8.15
C HIS A 155 -2.18 11.30 8.52
N VAL A 156 -2.10 11.01 9.82
CA VAL A 156 -1.76 9.67 10.32
C VAL A 156 -2.96 9.08 11.03
N GLY A 157 -3.43 7.92 10.60
CA GLY A 157 -4.59 7.29 11.24
C GLY A 157 -5.04 6.01 10.57
N VAL A 158 -6.17 5.49 11.06
CA VAL A 158 -6.76 4.25 10.57
C VAL A 158 -7.37 4.45 9.19
N VAL A 159 -7.16 3.47 8.31
CA VAL A 159 -7.80 3.40 6.99
C VAL A 159 -8.78 2.22 6.93
N GLN A 160 -9.84 2.35 6.14
CA GLN A 160 -10.71 1.22 5.83
C GLN A 160 -10.16 0.46 4.63
N CYS A 161 -9.96 -0.86 4.78
CA CYS A 161 -9.59 -1.75 3.69
C CYS A 161 -10.77 -2.64 3.34
N LYS A 162 -11.21 -2.61 2.07
CA LYS A 162 -12.40 -3.30 1.57
C LYS A 162 -12.13 -4.05 0.27
N ASP A 163 -13.00 -5.00 -0.07
CA ASP A 163 -12.96 -5.75 -1.34
C ASP A 163 -13.83 -5.15 -2.44
N SER A 164 -14.92 -4.47 -2.07
CA SER A 164 -15.86 -3.92 -3.06
C SER A 164 -15.75 -2.41 -3.20
N PHE A 165 -15.24 -1.96 -4.35
CA PHE A 165 -15.20 -0.53 -4.68
C PHE A 165 -16.60 0.08 -4.75
N PHE A 166 -17.51 -0.54 -5.50
CA PHE A 166 -18.88 -0.04 -5.66
C PHE A 166 -19.73 -0.22 -4.41
N GLY A 167 -19.40 -1.20 -3.53
CA GLY A 167 -20.03 -1.32 -2.22
C GLY A 167 -19.85 -0.10 -1.32
N GLN A 168 -18.83 0.72 -1.56
CA GLN A 168 -18.65 1.99 -0.87
C GLN A 168 -19.35 3.15 -1.60
N HIS A 169 -19.26 3.21 -2.93
CA HIS A 169 -19.67 4.38 -3.70
C HIS A 169 -21.17 4.35 -4.05
N GLU A 170 -21.73 3.17 -4.18
CA GLU A 170 -23.13 2.92 -4.54
C GLU A 170 -23.75 1.86 -3.62
N PRO A 171 -23.63 2.01 -2.28
CA PRO A 171 -24.05 0.96 -1.33
C PRO A 171 -25.54 0.62 -1.44
N GLU A 172 -26.37 1.59 -1.86
CA GLU A 172 -27.83 1.42 -2.05
C GLU A 172 -28.16 0.40 -3.16
N THR A 173 -27.25 0.16 -4.09
CA THR A 173 -27.46 -0.83 -5.17
C THR A 173 -27.11 -2.26 -4.72
N MET A 174 -26.48 -2.41 -3.55
CA MET A 174 -25.99 -3.71 -3.06
C MET A 174 -27.05 -4.43 -2.22
N PRO A 175 -27.16 -5.77 -2.34
CA PRO A 175 -28.10 -6.54 -1.51
C PRO A 175 -27.91 -6.36 0.00
N VAL A 176 -26.69 -6.07 0.45
CA VAL A 176 -26.30 -5.85 1.85
C VAL A 176 -26.14 -4.37 2.18
N SER A 177 -26.87 -3.50 1.52
CA SER A 177 -26.76 -2.05 1.65
C SER A 177 -26.84 -1.54 3.09
N TYR A 178 -27.72 -2.15 3.91
CA TYR A 178 -27.86 -1.86 5.34
C TYR A 178 -26.53 -2.04 6.09
N GLU A 179 -25.86 -3.15 5.86
CA GLU A 179 -24.59 -3.45 6.52
C GLU A 179 -23.48 -2.49 6.07
N LEU A 180 -23.37 -2.22 4.77
CA LEU A 180 -22.37 -1.32 4.20
C LEU A 180 -22.55 0.12 4.70
N THR A 181 -23.79 0.60 4.72
CA THR A 181 -24.11 1.96 5.18
C THR A 181 -23.87 2.11 6.68
N ASP A 182 -24.32 1.16 7.50
CA ASP A 182 -24.16 1.21 8.95
C ASP A 182 -22.68 1.14 9.36
N LYS A 183 -21.91 0.25 8.73
CA LYS A 183 -20.46 0.17 8.93
C LYS A 183 -19.74 1.45 8.51
N TRP A 184 -20.09 2.04 7.36
CA TRP A 184 -19.52 3.30 6.93
C TRP A 184 -19.73 4.40 7.96
N GLN A 185 -20.95 4.52 8.49
CA GLN A 185 -21.27 5.50 9.55
C GLN A 185 -20.48 5.21 10.85
N ALA A 186 -20.30 3.95 11.19
CA ALA A 186 -19.48 3.57 12.35
C ALA A 186 -18.02 4.00 12.15
N TRP A 187 -17.43 3.75 10.98
CA TRP A 187 -16.05 4.16 10.67
C TRP A 187 -15.87 5.67 10.68
N LEU A 188 -16.83 6.43 10.16
CA LEU A 188 -16.81 7.90 10.24
C LEU A 188 -16.79 8.39 11.69
N ARG A 189 -17.65 7.83 12.55
CA ARG A 189 -17.72 8.18 13.99
C ARG A 189 -16.45 7.78 14.75
N MET A 190 -15.76 6.72 14.32
CA MET A 190 -14.50 6.27 14.88
C MET A 190 -13.29 7.07 14.39
N GLY A 191 -13.48 8.03 13.48
CA GLY A 191 -12.40 8.86 12.96
C GLY A 191 -11.53 8.17 11.90
N CYS A 192 -12.06 7.15 11.19
CA CYS A 192 -11.35 6.54 10.06
C CYS A 192 -11.07 7.61 9.01
N LEU A 193 -9.80 7.72 8.58
CA LEU A 193 -9.33 8.83 7.75
C LEU A 193 -9.64 8.65 6.28
N ALA A 194 -9.48 7.43 5.78
CA ALA A 194 -9.56 7.14 4.35
C ALA A 194 -9.96 5.70 4.06
N SER A 195 -10.35 5.44 2.82
CA SER A 195 -10.72 4.12 2.33
C SER A 195 -9.86 3.70 1.15
N GLU A 196 -9.33 2.48 1.20
CA GLU A 196 -8.49 1.84 0.19
C GLU A 196 -8.77 0.32 0.14
N MET A 197 -7.93 -0.51 -0.48
CA MET A 197 -8.30 -1.90 -0.76
C MET A 197 -7.22 -2.96 -0.43
N GLU A 198 -6.03 -2.63 0.10
CA GLU A 198 -4.93 -3.62 0.24
C GLU A 198 -4.21 -3.62 1.59
N SER A 199 -4.24 -2.53 2.36
CA SER A 199 -3.40 -2.40 3.57
C SER A 199 -3.65 -3.47 4.61
N ALA A 200 -4.91 -3.86 4.86
CA ALA A 200 -5.19 -4.88 5.86
C ALA A 200 -4.56 -6.22 5.48
N ALA A 201 -4.70 -6.64 4.23
CA ALA A 201 -4.08 -7.87 3.73
C ALA A 201 -2.55 -7.80 3.82
N LEU A 202 -1.94 -6.67 3.41
CA LEU A 202 -0.49 -6.50 3.45
C LEU A 202 0.06 -6.46 4.89
N PHE A 203 -0.60 -5.78 5.82
CA PHE A 203 -0.16 -5.71 7.22
C PHE A 203 -0.23 -7.08 7.90
N ILE A 204 -1.30 -7.84 7.66
CA ILE A 204 -1.47 -9.19 8.22
C ILE A 204 -0.50 -10.18 7.56
N ALA A 205 -0.38 -10.18 6.23
CA ALA A 205 0.58 -11.03 5.55
C ALA A 205 2.02 -10.69 5.97
N GLY A 206 2.36 -9.40 6.10
CA GLY A 206 3.66 -8.95 6.59
C GLY A 206 3.97 -9.44 8.00
N SER A 207 2.99 -9.39 8.91
CA SER A 207 3.13 -9.95 10.27
C SER A 207 3.40 -11.46 10.25
N PHE A 208 2.67 -12.20 9.41
CA PHE A 208 2.85 -13.65 9.25
C PHE A 208 4.23 -13.98 8.66
N LEU A 209 4.66 -13.26 7.63
CA LEU A 209 5.94 -13.45 6.96
C LEU A 209 7.13 -12.86 7.74
N ARG A 210 6.86 -12.11 8.82
CA ARG A 210 7.86 -11.38 9.63
C ARG A 210 8.68 -10.38 8.82
N VAL A 211 8.00 -9.66 7.93
CA VAL A 211 8.55 -8.57 7.13
C VAL A 211 7.91 -7.24 7.52
N ARG A 212 8.62 -6.14 7.29
CA ARG A 212 8.15 -4.79 7.62
C ARG A 212 7.24 -4.26 6.52
N VAL A 213 6.09 -3.73 6.89
CA VAL A 213 5.13 -3.15 5.93
C VAL A 213 4.62 -1.80 6.43
N GLY A 214 4.53 -0.81 5.53
CA GLY A 214 3.83 0.45 5.75
C GLY A 214 3.04 0.86 4.52
N SER A 215 2.17 1.86 4.67
CA SER A 215 1.34 2.34 3.56
C SER A 215 1.19 3.84 3.59
N CYS A 216 1.29 4.49 2.42
CA CYS A 216 0.93 5.88 2.22
C CYS A 216 0.09 6.07 0.95
N PHE A 217 -0.79 7.04 0.97
CA PHE A 217 -1.79 7.25 -0.07
C PHE A 217 -1.94 8.71 -0.42
N LEU A 218 -2.11 8.99 -1.71
CA LEU A 218 -2.71 10.24 -2.16
C LEU A 218 -4.21 10.18 -1.97
N VAL A 219 -4.80 11.19 -1.34
CA VAL A 219 -6.25 11.38 -1.31
C VAL A 219 -6.71 11.88 -2.68
N VAL A 220 -7.49 11.06 -3.40
CA VAL A 220 -8.03 11.46 -4.72
C VAL A 220 -9.17 12.47 -4.58
N ALA A 221 -10.12 12.17 -3.70
CA ALA A 221 -11.30 12.98 -3.41
C ALA A 221 -11.89 12.54 -2.06
N ASN A 222 -12.89 13.27 -1.57
CA ASN A 222 -13.59 12.95 -0.33
C ASN A 222 -15.10 13.00 -0.54
N GLN A 223 -15.77 11.85 -0.52
CA GLN A 223 -17.20 11.75 -0.76
C GLN A 223 -18.04 12.40 0.35
N GLU A 224 -17.56 12.45 1.60
CA GLU A 224 -18.29 13.08 2.71
C GLU A 224 -18.30 14.62 2.57
N ARG A 225 -17.21 15.20 2.06
CA ARG A 225 -17.18 16.62 1.69
C ARG A 225 -18.15 16.91 0.56
N ALA A 226 -18.21 16.05 -0.47
CA ALA A 226 -19.14 16.19 -1.58
C ALA A 226 -20.60 16.14 -1.11
N LYS A 227 -20.95 15.18 -0.23
CA LYS A 227 -22.30 15.07 0.35
C LYS A 227 -22.72 16.31 1.14
N LYS A 228 -21.76 17.00 1.78
CA LYS A 228 -21.97 18.23 2.56
C LYS A 228 -21.90 19.51 1.71
N GLY A 229 -21.68 19.40 0.40
CA GLY A 229 -21.51 20.56 -0.48
C GLY A 229 -20.24 21.38 -0.22
N LEU A 230 -19.25 20.79 0.45
CA LEU A 230 -17.96 21.41 0.69
C LEU A 230 -17.06 21.29 -0.54
N ILE A 231 -16.07 22.20 -0.65
CA ILE A 231 -15.07 22.12 -1.73
C ILE A 231 -14.41 20.74 -1.68
N ASN A 232 -14.54 19.98 -2.77
CA ASN A 232 -13.99 18.63 -2.91
C ASN A 232 -13.03 18.62 -4.11
N ARG A 233 -11.78 19.04 -3.85
CA ARG A 233 -10.70 18.99 -4.84
C ARG A 233 -10.45 17.54 -5.23
N GLN A 234 -10.28 17.29 -6.54
CA GLN A 234 -9.80 16.03 -7.07
C GLN A 234 -8.31 16.12 -7.38
N ALA A 235 -7.54 15.11 -7.00
CA ALA A 235 -6.11 15.00 -7.26
C ALA A 235 -5.77 13.60 -7.77
N HIS A 236 -5.05 13.53 -8.88
CA HIS A 236 -4.69 12.27 -9.53
C HIS A 236 -3.18 12.08 -9.69
N ASP A 237 -2.41 13.15 -9.47
CA ASP A 237 -0.96 13.06 -9.53
C ASP A 237 -0.41 12.44 -8.25
N THR A 238 0.12 11.24 -8.37
CA THR A 238 0.64 10.45 -7.25
C THR A 238 2.09 10.77 -6.89
N GLU A 239 2.71 11.76 -7.55
CA GLU A 239 4.13 12.09 -7.36
C GLU A 239 4.48 12.36 -5.91
N LEU A 240 3.62 13.09 -5.18
CA LEU A 240 3.85 13.39 -3.77
C LEU A 240 3.88 12.12 -2.89
N ALA A 241 2.98 11.16 -3.13
CA ALA A 241 3.00 9.89 -2.40
C ALA A 241 4.20 9.00 -2.79
N ILE A 242 4.61 9.07 -4.06
CA ILE A 242 5.79 8.36 -4.58
C ILE A 242 7.06 8.90 -3.92
N SER A 243 7.28 10.21 -3.96
CA SER A 243 8.47 10.84 -3.36
C SER A 243 8.53 10.58 -1.85
N THR A 244 7.40 10.71 -1.13
CA THR A 244 7.32 10.36 0.30
C THR A 244 7.79 8.92 0.57
N ALA A 245 7.38 7.94 -0.24
CA ALA A 245 7.80 6.55 -0.06
C ALA A 245 9.27 6.32 -0.41
N VAL A 246 9.78 6.96 -1.46
CA VAL A 246 11.19 6.88 -1.86
C VAL A 246 12.08 7.47 -0.76
N ASP A 247 11.72 8.63 -0.22
CA ASP A 247 12.48 9.29 0.85
C ASP A 247 12.39 8.49 2.16
N ALA A 248 11.24 7.87 2.46
CA ALA A 248 11.13 6.94 3.58
C ALA A 248 12.08 5.73 3.42
N ILE A 249 12.27 5.19 2.20
CA ILE A 249 13.27 4.14 1.96
C ILE A 249 14.69 4.66 2.22
N ARG A 250 15.04 5.90 1.84
CA ARG A 250 16.35 6.50 2.14
C ARG A 250 16.60 6.57 3.65
N ILE A 251 15.58 6.96 4.41
CA ILE A 251 15.63 7.02 5.87
C ILE A 251 15.86 5.61 6.45
N LEU A 252 15.08 4.62 6.01
CA LEU A 252 15.18 3.23 6.47
C LEU A 252 16.53 2.60 6.14
N ILE A 253 17.10 2.86 4.97
CA ILE A 253 18.45 2.40 4.58
C ILE A 253 19.48 2.92 5.59
N LYS A 254 19.47 4.24 5.86
CA LYS A 254 20.39 4.87 6.83
C LYS A 254 20.23 4.33 8.25
N GLU A 255 19.00 4.08 8.68
CA GLU A 255 18.72 3.50 10.00
C GLU A 255 19.21 2.05 10.12
N ASP A 256 19.00 1.25 9.07
CA ASP A 256 19.40 -0.17 9.06
C ASP A 256 20.93 -0.34 8.97
N ASP A 257 21.64 0.57 8.29
CA ASP A 257 23.11 0.58 8.22
C ASP A 257 23.76 0.95 9.57
N ASN A 258 23.03 1.64 10.46
CA ASN A 258 23.49 2.06 11.79
C ASN A 258 23.21 1.03 12.89
N ARG A 259 22.56 -0.10 12.58
CA ARG A 259 22.22 -1.20 13.51
C ARG A 259 23.20 -2.35 13.40
#